data_bd4196bdad84a1fb62e59110f5002ee3
#
_entry.id   bd4196bdad84a1fb62e59110f5002ee3
#
_cell.length_a   1.000
_cell.length_b   1.000
_cell.length_c   1.000
_cell.angle_alpha   90.00
_cell.angle_beta   90.00
_cell.angle_gamma   90.00
#
_symmetry.space_group_name_H-M   'P 1'
#
loop_
_entity.id
_entity.type
_entity.pdbx_description
1 polymer ?
#
loop_
_entity_poly.entity_id
_entity_poly.type
_entity_poly.pdbx_seq_one_letter_code
_entity_poly.pdbx_strand_id
1 'polypeptide(L)'
;MTEDPLKTASQCRHYAMCKIDYLETGLCPSGPEKHYVAYYPQGRMDIYAALRRNLIPLTEGLIEIADTCTLCGICDKQCHFVTGMKPVSVMKALKAEVEALKDSGRSIQQLPADKALDELKQIVGPDYASNDPAILVAYADDPFPLKDMQMPRCVVLPSSTSEVEAIVKLARRKELPLVVRGNGASVYGMVFTDGIVIDTARMNGIAIDAENWSATIGAGVTAFELQREASRQNFRVNVAEPAATVCGNIICTGLFTTWGAAYGTFADNLIDMELVDDRGNIIHLSDPASPNLFAYQHRIMPPPGICTRAIIPLHPVTDDENGLLVPFPNFDEAVRFARELNLRRIGLSIAVLGPHYIATFLSPTLELSESIKRNLGEVFGIEYAVLVITDSYGRDAVKKKAGSVIDGPLLRKLMLGLPRFLDKDWIDLVRSYEGDRPPYEILCDPENASLIDAVLQPSPETAAQAVDADLRAFYTSLYARPQYTDPLWLSMHRIVSCRMGRDKHIFAFLVYLPADDVSLFNTLNETFGRTADELGIDHDFGFATPMDMGKRAVYEYDYYLDQTSEEDKQKAGAVMQRIVPWLDELALTQKGFTWIKTFFSQGCARKEGFFYEGFRKRTEE
;
A
#
# COMPACT_ATOMS: atom_id res chain seq x y z
N MET A 1 24.96 -16.29 -7.79
CA MET A 1 24.93 -16.79 -6.40
C MET A 1 23.47 -17.08 -6.08
N THR A 2 23.13 -18.24 -5.55
CA THR A 2 21.77 -18.52 -5.08
C THR A 2 21.55 -17.67 -3.84
N GLU A 3 20.53 -16.80 -3.86
CA GLU A 3 20.14 -16.02 -2.68
C GLU A 3 19.84 -16.94 -1.50
N ASP A 4 20.25 -16.52 -0.30
CA ASP A 4 19.91 -17.24 0.94
C ASP A 4 18.40 -17.19 1.16
N PRO A 5 17.70 -18.33 1.15
CA PRO A 5 16.24 -18.36 1.33
C PRO A 5 15.79 -17.74 2.66
N LEU A 6 16.58 -17.83 3.73
CA LEU A 6 16.22 -17.22 5.02
C LEU A 6 16.31 -15.69 4.96
N LYS A 7 17.31 -15.15 4.28
CA LYS A 7 17.40 -13.72 4.04
C LYS A 7 16.22 -13.23 3.21
N THR A 8 15.91 -13.91 2.09
CA THR A 8 14.75 -13.57 1.24
C THR A 8 13.45 -13.61 2.04
N ALA A 9 13.21 -14.66 2.84
CA ALA A 9 12.03 -14.78 3.68
C ALA A 9 11.90 -13.62 4.69
N SER A 10 12.99 -13.27 5.38
CA SER A 10 13.02 -12.20 6.37
C SER A 10 12.82 -10.79 5.79
N GLN A 11 12.96 -10.64 4.47
CA GLN A 11 12.79 -9.37 3.76
C GLN A 11 11.39 -9.19 3.17
N CYS A 12 10.42 -10.06 3.47
CA CYS A 12 9.04 -9.84 3.06
C CYS A 12 8.54 -8.49 3.56
N ARG A 13 7.94 -7.67 2.68
CA ARG A 13 7.41 -6.35 3.03
C ARG A 13 6.00 -6.41 3.63
N HIS A 14 5.37 -7.57 3.61
CA HIS A 14 4.00 -7.80 4.11
C HIS A 14 2.91 -6.91 3.48
N TYR A 15 3.16 -6.29 2.32
CA TYR A 15 2.19 -5.44 1.61
C TYR A 15 0.98 -6.18 1.05
N ALA A 16 0.89 -7.49 1.27
CA ALA A 16 -0.19 -8.36 0.82
C ALA A 16 -0.44 -8.40 -0.71
N MET A 17 0.47 -7.85 -1.52
CA MET A 17 0.35 -7.82 -2.98
C MET A 17 0.24 -9.23 -3.60
N CYS A 18 0.82 -10.26 -2.99
CA CYS A 18 0.67 -11.64 -3.45
C CYS A 18 -0.74 -12.24 -3.22
N LYS A 19 -1.66 -11.49 -2.59
CA LYS A 19 -3.05 -11.88 -2.34
C LYS A 19 -4.03 -11.27 -3.36
N ILE A 20 -3.57 -10.44 -4.29
CA ILE A 20 -4.36 -9.82 -5.37
C ILE A 20 -3.73 -10.11 -6.73
N ASP A 21 -4.54 -10.27 -7.77
CA ASP A 21 -4.06 -10.58 -9.13
C ASP A 21 -3.88 -9.32 -9.97
N TYR A 22 -2.94 -8.46 -9.54
CA TYR A 22 -2.70 -7.15 -10.14
C TYR A 22 -1.88 -7.18 -11.46
N LEU A 23 -1.27 -8.32 -11.78
CA LEU A 23 -0.52 -8.52 -13.03
C LEU A 23 -1.25 -9.46 -14.01
N GLU A 24 -2.46 -9.91 -13.64
CA GLU A 24 -3.20 -10.90 -14.43
C GLU A 24 -2.40 -12.20 -14.68
N THR A 25 -1.63 -12.60 -13.66
CA THR A 25 -0.83 -13.84 -13.65
C THR A 25 -1.54 -14.99 -12.94
N GLY A 26 -2.69 -14.72 -12.37
CA GLY A 26 -3.37 -15.58 -11.42
C GLY A 26 -2.85 -15.42 -9.99
N LEU A 27 -3.53 -16.05 -9.05
CA LEU A 27 -3.16 -16.11 -7.64
C LEU A 27 -2.49 -17.43 -7.29
N CYS A 28 -1.83 -17.48 -6.12
CA CYS A 28 -1.37 -18.73 -5.53
C CYS A 28 -2.57 -19.70 -5.40
N PRO A 29 -2.55 -20.91 -5.98
CA PRO A 29 -3.75 -21.77 -6.05
C PRO A 29 -4.37 -22.08 -4.68
N SER A 30 -3.55 -22.34 -3.66
CA SER A 30 -4.02 -22.67 -2.31
C SER A 30 -4.54 -21.50 -1.50
N GLY A 31 -4.14 -20.26 -1.83
CA GLY A 31 -4.52 -19.06 -1.06
C GLY A 31 -6.04 -18.81 -1.08
N PRO A 32 -6.67 -18.63 -2.26
CA PRO A 32 -8.12 -18.42 -2.35
C PRO A 32 -8.96 -19.58 -1.87
N GLU A 33 -8.43 -20.82 -1.92
CA GLU A 33 -9.13 -22.00 -1.43
C GLU A 33 -9.21 -22.04 0.09
N LYS A 34 -8.09 -21.75 0.76
CA LYS A 34 -7.95 -21.86 2.22
C LYS A 34 -8.23 -20.55 2.96
N HIS A 35 -8.11 -19.42 2.28
CA HIS A 35 -8.26 -18.04 2.78
C HIS A 35 -7.25 -17.56 3.83
N TYR A 36 -6.58 -18.45 4.57
CA TYR A 36 -5.56 -18.05 5.55
C TYR A 36 -4.31 -17.48 4.87
N VAL A 37 -3.70 -16.45 5.49
CA VAL A 37 -2.43 -15.85 5.03
C VAL A 37 -1.33 -16.91 4.85
N ALA A 38 -1.30 -17.93 5.71
CA ALA A 38 -0.34 -19.04 5.69
C ALA A 38 -0.26 -19.79 4.34
N TYR A 39 -1.32 -19.78 3.55
CA TYR A 39 -1.37 -20.46 2.26
C TYR A 39 -1.01 -19.57 1.07
N TYR A 40 -0.65 -18.31 1.34
CA TYR A 40 -0.09 -17.39 0.35
C TYR A 40 1.45 -17.31 0.47
N PRO A 41 2.15 -16.79 -0.55
CA PRO A 41 3.60 -16.65 -0.51
C PRO A 41 4.11 -15.89 0.72
N GLN A 42 3.48 -14.79 1.11
CA GLN A 42 3.81 -14.03 2.32
C GLN A 42 3.86 -14.92 3.56
N GLY A 43 2.76 -15.61 3.88
CA GLY A 43 2.71 -16.45 5.07
C GLY A 43 3.68 -17.63 5.02
N ARG A 44 3.94 -18.21 3.84
CA ARG A 44 4.97 -19.26 3.71
C ARG A 44 6.38 -18.74 3.95
N MET A 45 6.66 -17.48 3.64
CA MET A 45 7.94 -16.85 3.97
C MET A 45 8.08 -16.69 5.49
N ASP A 46 7.03 -16.23 6.18
CA ASP A 46 7.00 -16.12 7.64
C ASP A 46 7.18 -17.46 8.32
N ILE A 47 6.45 -18.49 7.84
CA ILE A 47 6.54 -19.86 8.33
C ILE A 47 7.96 -20.41 8.16
N TYR A 48 8.59 -20.25 7.01
CA TYR A 48 9.95 -20.71 6.78
C TYR A 48 10.94 -20.01 7.72
N ALA A 49 10.84 -18.68 7.86
CA ALA A 49 11.69 -17.91 8.75
C ALA A 49 11.52 -18.34 10.22
N ALA A 50 10.28 -18.57 10.67
CA ALA A 50 9.98 -19.03 12.01
C ALA A 50 10.48 -20.46 12.26
N LEU A 51 10.31 -21.37 11.28
CA LEU A 51 10.80 -22.74 11.35
C LEU A 51 12.33 -22.80 11.50
N ARG A 52 13.04 -22.01 10.68
CA ARG A 52 14.52 -21.91 10.75
C ARG A 52 15.04 -21.29 12.06
N ARG A 53 14.23 -20.50 12.71
CA ARG A 53 14.52 -19.89 14.03
C ARG A 53 14.01 -20.75 15.20
N ASN A 54 13.46 -21.94 14.96
CA ASN A 54 12.83 -22.84 15.94
C ASN A 54 11.71 -22.17 16.77
N LEU A 55 10.96 -21.26 16.18
CA LEU A 55 9.84 -20.56 16.82
C LEU A 55 8.52 -21.34 16.73
N ILE A 56 8.42 -22.25 15.76
CA ILE A 56 7.23 -23.11 15.55
C ILE A 56 7.62 -24.58 15.46
N PRO A 57 6.79 -25.49 15.97
CA PRO A 57 7.00 -26.93 15.89
C PRO A 57 6.55 -27.51 14.54
N LEU A 58 6.89 -28.78 14.29
CA LEU A 58 6.30 -29.56 13.22
C LEU A 58 4.86 -29.93 13.60
N THR A 59 3.86 -29.44 12.84
CA THR A 59 2.44 -29.71 12.99
C THR A 59 1.87 -30.32 11.70
N GLU A 60 0.67 -30.89 11.76
CA GLU A 60 -0.05 -31.32 10.55
C GLU A 60 -0.36 -30.15 9.61
N GLY A 61 -0.72 -28.97 10.18
CA GLY A 61 -0.96 -27.76 9.39
C GLY A 61 0.29 -27.27 8.68
N LEU A 62 1.47 -27.30 9.32
CA LEU A 62 2.74 -26.98 8.66
C LEU A 62 3.01 -27.88 7.45
N ILE A 63 2.78 -29.19 7.61
CA ILE A 63 2.96 -30.17 6.52
C ILE A 63 1.99 -29.83 5.38
N GLU A 64 0.71 -29.64 5.67
CA GLU A 64 -0.30 -29.28 4.67
C GLU A 64 0.06 -27.99 3.91
N ILE A 65 0.47 -26.93 4.63
CA ILE A 65 0.87 -25.65 4.03
C ILE A 65 2.06 -25.84 3.07
N ALA A 66 3.06 -26.63 3.45
CA ALA A 66 4.18 -26.94 2.59
C ALA A 66 3.76 -27.76 1.35
N ASP A 67 2.93 -28.78 1.53
CA ASP A 67 2.51 -29.70 0.46
C ASP A 67 1.60 -29.02 -0.57
N THR A 68 0.73 -28.10 -0.16
CA THR A 68 -0.16 -27.33 -1.06
C THR A 68 0.57 -26.36 -1.96
N CYS A 69 1.87 -26.11 -1.76
CA CYS A 69 2.67 -25.28 -2.67
C CYS A 69 3.07 -26.08 -3.91
N THR A 70 2.57 -25.69 -5.09
CA THR A 70 2.83 -26.35 -6.38
C THR A 70 4.12 -25.88 -7.06
N LEU A 71 4.86 -24.92 -6.49
CA LEU A 71 6.06 -24.30 -7.08
C LEU A 71 5.82 -23.68 -8.48
N CYS A 72 4.61 -23.19 -8.75
CA CYS A 72 4.18 -22.68 -10.06
C CYS A 72 4.91 -21.41 -10.54
N GLY A 73 5.64 -20.70 -9.68
CA GLY A 73 6.43 -19.51 -10.05
C GLY A 73 5.63 -18.19 -10.13
N ILE A 74 4.32 -18.18 -9.87
CA ILE A 74 3.52 -16.95 -9.89
C ILE A 74 4.07 -15.93 -8.90
N CYS A 75 4.47 -16.36 -7.71
CA CYS A 75 4.98 -15.49 -6.66
C CYS A 75 6.28 -14.77 -7.07
N ASP A 76 7.17 -15.38 -7.88
CA ASP A 76 8.36 -14.70 -8.37
C ASP A 76 7.99 -13.51 -9.27
N LYS A 77 7.03 -13.69 -10.19
CA LYS A 77 6.57 -12.63 -11.08
C LYS A 77 5.96 -11.46 -10.31
N GLN A 78 5.04 -11.78 -9.40
CA GLN A 78 4.35 -10.77 -8.59
C GLN A 78 5.30 -10.05 -7.64
N CYS A 79 6.09 -10.78 -6.87
CA CYS A 79 6.99 -10.19 -5.90
C CYS A 79 8.13 -9.40 -6.56
N HIS A 80 8.70 -9.91 -7.66
CA HIS A 80 9.73 -9.19 -8.40
C HIS A 80 9.24 -7.83 -8.93
N PHE A 81 8.00 -7.75 -9.37
CA PHE A 81 7.42 -6.48 -9.84
C PHE A 81 7.40 -5.41 -8.74
N VAL A 82 7.12 -5.78 -7.50
CA VAL A 82 7.04 -4.87 -6.35
C VAL A 82 8.38 -4.68 -5.66
N THR A 83 9.08 -5.77 -5.33
CA THR A 83 10.25 -5.78 -4.42
C THR A 83 11.56 -6.26 -5.06
N GLY A 84 11.53 -6.80 -6.27
CA GLY A 84 12.68 -7.46 -6.89
C GLY A 84 12.97 -8.87 -6.39
N MET A 85 12.27 -9.36 -5.37
CA MET A 85 12.50 -10.69 -4.76
C MET A 85 11.89 -11.84 -5.57
N LYS A 86 12.45 -13.04 -5.36
CA LYS A 86 12.00 -14.31 -5.98
C LYS A 86 11.65 -15.36 -4.91
N PRO A 87 10.43 -15.35 -4.37
CA PRO A 87 10.02 -16.21 -3.26
C PRO A 87 10.04 -17.73 -3.53
N VAL A 88 10.06 -18.19 -4.79
CA VAL A 88 10.09 -19.63 -5.12
C VAL A 88 11.28 -20.34 -4.48
N SER A 89 12.41 -19.67 -4.31
CA SER A 89 13.57 -20.22 -3.58
C SER A 89 13.21 -20.58 -2.13
N VAL A 90 12.45 -19.71 -1.47
CA VAL A 90 11.93 -19.95 -0.11
C VAL A 90 10.91 -21.09 -0.09
N MET A 91 10.01 -21.13 -1.07
CA MET A 91 9.00 -22.22 -1.17
C MET A 91 9.65 -23.59 -1.32
N LYS A 92 10.71 -23.69 -2.14
CA LYS A 92 11.52 -24.91 -2.28
C LYS A 92 12.21 -25.28 -0.97
N ALA A 93 12.80 -24.30 -0.29
CA ALA A 93 13.49 -24.52 0.98
C ALA A 93 12.51 -24.95 2.09
N LEU A 94 11.31 -24.35 2.17
CA LEU A 94 10.27 -24.77 3.12
C LEU A 94 9.87 -26.23 2.91
N LYS A 95 9.59 -26.64 1.67
CA LYS A 95 9.25 -28.04 1.37
C LYS A 95 10.37 -29.00 1.76
N ALA A 96 11.61 -28.67 1.42
CA ALA A 96 12.77 -29.51 1.74
C ALA A 96 13.00 -29.62 3.27
N GLU A 97 12.82 -28.53 4.01
CA GLU A 97 12.96 -28.51 5.48
C GLU A 97 11.89 -29.38 6.15
N VAL A 98 10.61 -29.23 5.73
CA VAL A 98 9.50 -30.04 6.26
C VAL A 98 9.73 -31.53 5.98
N GLU A 99 10.18 -31.90 4.78
CA GLU A 99 10.48 -33.30 4.44
C GLU A 99 11.64 -33.83 5.28
N ALA A 100 12.72 -33.07 5.45
CA ALA A 100 13.84 -33.45 6.30
C ALA A 100 13.42 -33.64 7.76
N LEU A 101 12.50 -32.83 8.28
CA LEU A 101 11.96 -33.03 9.64
C LEU A 101 11.13 -34.32 9.76
N LYS A 102 10.33 -34.67 8.75
CA LYS A 102 9.58 -35.91 8.68
C LYS A 102 10.54 -37.11 8.64
N ASP A 103 11.53 -37.09 7.77
CA ASP A 103 12.51 -38.18 7.59
C ASP A 103 13.39 -38.36 8.84
N SER A 104 13.65 -37.33 9.61
CA SER A 104 14.39 -37.41 10.88
C SER A 104 13.62 -38.11 11.99
N GLY A 105 12.35 -38.48 11.77
CA GLY A 105 11.46 -39.05 12.76
C GLY A 105 11.01 -38.05 13.84
N ARG A 106 11.10 -36.75 13.58
CA ARG A 106 10.61 -35.73 14.51
C ARG A 106 9.09 -35.88 14.69
N SER A 107 8.67 -35.92 15.97
CA SER A 107 7.25 -36.10 16.27
C SER A 107 6.41 -34.89 15.82
N ILE A 108 5.26 -35.20 15.22
CA ILE A 108 4.26 -34.18 14.91
C ILE A 108 3.62 -33.73 16.23
N GLN A 109 3.70 -32.45 16.52
CA GLN A 109 3.12 -31.88 17.74
C GLN A 109 1.60 -31.80 17.64
N GLN A 110 0.92 -32.43 18.61
CA GLN A 110 -0.53 -32.27 18.77
C GLN A 110 -0.85 -30.91 19.36
N LEU A 111 -1.87 -30.25 18.81
CA LEU A 111 -2.31 -28.94 19.31
C LEU A 111 -3.03 -29.09 20.65
N PRO A 112 -2.82 -28.17 21.60
CA PRO A 112 -3.53 -28.19 22.87
C PRO A 112 -5.03 -27.96 22.66
N ALA A 113 -5.86 -28.65 23.45
CA ALA A 113 -7.29 -28.39 23.47
C ALA A 113 -7.59 -26.97 23.93
N ASP A 114 -8.42 -26.26 23.19
CA ASP A 114 -8.84 -24.88 23.50
C ASP A 114 -10.37 -24.75 23.35
N LYS A 115 -11.06 -24.62 24.50
CA LYS A 115 -12.53 -24.49 24.52
C LYS A 115 -13.03 -23.23 23.80
N ALA A 116 -12.24 -22.14 23.75
CA ALA A 116 -12.63 -20.96 23.01
C ALA A 116 -12.55 -21.22 21.50
N LEU A 117 -11.52 -21.90 21.04
CA LEU A 117 -11.39 -22.34 19.65
C LEU A 117 -12.52 -23.28 19.24
N ASP A 118 -12.91 -24.23 20.11
CA ASP A 118 -14.01 -25.16 19.82
C ASP A 118 -15.33 -24.40 19.62
N GLU A 119 -15.61 -23.38 20.45
CA GLU A 119 -16.79 -22.52 20.29
C GLU A 119 -16.67 -21.65 19.02
N LEU A 120 -15.50 -21.14 18.67
CA LEU A 120 -15.28 -20.40 17.42
C LEU A 120 -15.51 -21.30 16.19
N LYS A 121 -15.05 -22.54 16.22
CA LYS A 121 -15.31 -23.53 15.17
C LYS A 121 -16.79 -23.85 14.98
N GLN A 122 -17.58 -23.78 16.06
CA GLN A 122 -19.05 -23.92 15.96
C GLN A 122 -19.72 -22.72 15.28
N ILE A 123 -19.12 -21.52 15.38
CA ILE A 123 -19.65 -20.29 14.76
C ILE A 123 -19.32 -20.26 13.26
N VAL A 124 -18.05 -20.45 12.88
CA VAL A 124 -17.57 -20.22 11.50
C VAL A 124 -17.34 -21.48 10.68
N GLY A 125 -17.42 -22.65 11.30
CA GLY A 125 -17.03 -23.94 10.73
C GLY A 125 -15.61 -24.36 11.13
N PRO A 126 -15.33 -25.68 11.15
CA PRO A 126 -14.07 -26.23 11.66
C PRO A 126 -12.83 -25.78 10.87
N ASP A 127 -12.98 -25.51 9.56
CA ASP A 127 -11.89 -25.14 8.67
C ASP A 127 -11.54 -23.64 8.75
N TYR A 128 -12.34 -22.83 9.43
CA TYR A 128 -12.23 -21.37 9.46
C TYR A 128 -11.87 -20.80 10.83
N ALA A 129 -11.40 -21.64 11.74
CA ALA A 129 -10.78 -21.22 13.00
C ALA A 129 -9.61 -22.14 13.33
N SER A 130 -8.46 -21.55 13.67
CA SER A 130 -7.23 -22.31 13.91
C SER A 130 -6.39 -21.70 15.03
N ASN A 131 -5.71 -22.59 15.79
CA ASN A 131 -4.63 -22.26 16.70
C ASN A 131 -3.31 -22.98 16.32
N ASP A 132 -3.20 -23.45 15.08
CA ASP A 132 -1.95 -24.07 14.62
C ASP A 132 -0.83 -23.02 14.54
N PRO A 133 0.32 -23.23 15.20
CA PRO A 133 1.43 -22.27 15.19
C PRO A 133 1.92 -21.90 13.80
N ALA A 134 1.83 -22.80 12.81
CA ALA A 134 2.19 -22.50 11.43
C ALA A 134 1.20 -21.51 10.77
N ILE A 135 -0.08 -21.55 11.15
CA ILE A 135 -1.06 -20.56 10.72
C ILE A 135 -0.86 -19.25 11.49
N LEU A 136 -0.73 -19.33 12.82
CA LEU A 136 -0.65 -18.15 13.68
C LEU A 136 0.53 -17.25 13.34
N VAL A 137 1.70 -17.81 13.02
CA VAL A 137 2.90 -17.02 12.73
C VAL A 137 2.73 -16.11 11.52
N ALA A 138 1.91 -16.49 10.53
CA ALA A 138 1.58 -15.65 9.39
C ALA A 138 0.68 -14.45 9.73
N TYR A 139 0.17 -14.39 10.95
CA TYR A 139 -0.62 -13.28 11.49
C TYR A 139 0.12 -12.51 12.60
N ALA A 140 1.31 -12.95 12.96
CA ALA A 140 2.17 -12.30 13.93
C ALA A 140 3.04 -11.19 13.31
N ASP A 141 2.88 -10.95 12.01
CA ASP A 141 3.64 -9.97 11.25
C ASP A 141 2.74 -9.09 10.35
N ASP A 142 3.16 -7.84 10.09
CA ASP A 142 2.55 -6.89 9.18
C ASP A 142 3.62 -5.93 8.61
N PRO A 143 3.27 -4.99 7.71
CA PRO A 143 4.25 -4.06 7.15
C PRO A 143 4.92 -3.09 8.14
N PHE A 144 4.54 -3.03 9.41
CA PHE A 144 5.19 -2.10 10.35
C PHE A 144 6.58 -2.61 10.77
N PRO A 145 7.68 -1.86 10.47
CA PRO A 145 9.03 -2.40 10.63
C PRO A 145 9.56 -2.40 12.07
N LEU A 146 8.93 -1.66 12.98
CA LEU A 146 9.41 -1.42 14.36
C LEU A 146 8.58 -2.16 15.39
N LYS A 147 8.33 -3.44 15.18
CA LYS A 147 7.48 -4.25 16.05
C LYS A 147 8.22 -5.46 16.60
N ASP A 148 7.76 -5.93 17.74
CA ASP A 148 8.01 -7.29 18.21
C ASP A 148 6.93 -8.22 17.66
N MET A 149 7.33 -9.40 17.20
CA MET A 149 6.41 -10.41 16.74
C MET A 149 5.49 -10.86 17.88
N GLN A 150 4.17 -10.75 17.68
CA GLN A 150 3.17 -11.15 18.66
C GLN A 150 2.26 -12.23 18.10
N MET A 151 2.40 -13.45 18.62
CA MET A 151 1.58 -14.59 18.22
C MET A 151 0.16 -14.46 18.77
N PRO A 152 -0.90 -14.47 17.93
CA PRO A 152 -2.26 -14.53 18.43
C PRO A 152 -2.56 -15.89 19.08
N ARG A 153 -3.58 -15.94 19.92
CA ARG A 153 -4.10 -17.21 20.48
C ARG A 153 -4.78 -18.06 19.41
N CYS A 154 -5.57 -17.42 18.55
CA CYS A 154 -6.23 -18.07 17.42
C CYS A 154 -6.61 -17.05 16.34
N VAL A 155 -6.83 -17.58 15.15
CA VAL A 155 -7.35 -16.83 13.99
C VAL A 155 -8.70 -17.41 13.62
N VAL A 156 -9.66 -16.53 13.27
CA VAL A 156 -11.01 -16.90 12.86
C VAL A 156 -11.41 -16.11 11.61
N LEU A 157 -12.04 -16.79 10.65
CA LEU A 157 -12.43 -16.25 9.35
C LEU A 157 -13.98 -16.26 9.21
N PRO A 158 -14.67 -15.22 9.67
CA PRO A 158 -16.12 -15.11 9.46
C PRO A 158 -16.47 -14.85 7.99
N SER A 159 -17.67 -15.29 7.57
CA SER A 159 -18.26 -15.04 6.25
C SER A 159 -19.44 -14.07 6.28
N SER A 160 -19.93 -13.71 7.47
CA SER A 160 -21.14 -12.89 7.63
C SER A 160 -21.08 -12.00 8.87
N THR A 161 -21.89 -10.96 8.88
CA THR A 161 -22.09 -10.07 10.03
C THR A 161 -22.55 -10.83 11.27
N SER A 162 -23.44 -11.82 11.11
CA SER A 162 -23.92 -12.64 12.22
C SER A 162 -22.83 -13.50 12.85
N GLU A 163 -21.89 -14.01 12.06
CA GLU A 163 -20.71 -14.70 12.60
C GLU A 163 -19.79 -13.73 13.37
N VAL A 164 -19.57 -12.52 12.85
CA VAL A 164 -18.80 -11.47 13.57
C VAL A 164 -19.48 -11.10 14.89
N GLU A 165 -20.80 -10.91 14.89
CA GLU A 165 -21.60 -10.67 16.09
C GLU A 165 -21.38 -11.77 17.15
N ALA A 166 -21.49 -13.03 16.73
CA ALA A 166 -21.30 -14.18 17.63
C ALA A 166 -19.88 -14.26 18.19
N ILE A 167 -18.86 -13.98 17.36
CA ILE A 167 -17.44 -13.95 17.78
C ILE A 167 -17.22 -12.84 18.81
N VAL A 168 -17.74 -11.62 18.60
CA VAL A 168 -17.61 -10.50 19.53
C VAL A 168 -18.26 -10.84 20.88
N LYS A 169 -19.48 -11.41 20.87
CA LYS A 169 -20.18 -11.85 22.08
C LYS A 169 -19.39 -12.94 22.83
N LEU A 170 -18.77 -13.87 22.09
CA LEU A 170 -17.92 -14.91 22.68
C LEU A 170 -16.66 -14.30 23.31
N ALA A 171 -15.93 -13.44 22.57
CA ALA A 171 -14.72 -12.80 23.05
C ALA A 171 -15.00 -11.99 24.32
N ARG A 172 -16.09 -11.21 24.34
CA ARG A 172 -16.53 -10.46 25.52
C ARG A 172 -16.83 -11.36 26.72
N ARG A 173 -17.60 -12.45 26.52
CA ARG A 173 -17.96 -13.40 27.59
C ARG A 173 -16.73 -14.09 28.21
N LYS A 174 -15.70 -14.28 27.38
CA LYS A 174 -14.46 -14.96 27.79
C LYS A 174 -13.34 -13.98 28.16
N GLU A 175 -13.58 -12.69 28.08
CA GLU A 175 -12.60 -11.62 28.32
C GLU A 175 -11.34 -11.78 27.45
N LEU A 176 -11.51 -12.18 26.19
CA LEU A 176 -10.43 -12.36 25.23
C LEU A 176 -10.25 -11.09 24.39
N PRO A 177 -9.04 -10.54 24.30
CA PRO A 177 -8.73 -9.48 23.35
C PRO A 177 -9.03 -9.93 21.92
N LEU A 178 -9.43 -9.00 21.07
CA LEU A 178 -9.60 -9.28 19.66
C LEU A 178 -9.12 -8.11 18.80
N VAL A 179 -8.67 -8.43 17.59
CA VAL A 179 -8.32 -7.47 16.56
C VAL A 179 -8.91 -7.92 15.24
N VAL A 180 -9.30 -6.95 14.42
CA VAL A 180 -9.77 -7.21 13.06
C VAL A 180 -8.64 -6.98 12.07
N ARG A 181 -8.44 -7.95 11.20
CA ARG A 181 -7.48 -7.91 10.11
C ARG A 181 -8.23 -8.00 8.79
N GLY A 182 -8.08 -7.00 7.94
CA GLY A 182 -8.39 -7.14 6.52
C GLY A 182 -7.26 -7.92 5.84
N ASN A 183 -6.60 -7.32 4.85
CA ASN A 183 -5.45 -7.97 4.21
C ASN A 183 -4.12 -7.81 4.97
N GLY A 184 -4.10 -7.02 6.04
CA GLY A 184 -2.91 -6.77 6.85
C GLY A 184 -1.84 -5.92 6.15
N ALA A 185 -2.26 -5.01 5.26
CA ALA A 185 -1.36 -4.16 4.49
C ALA A 185 -1.02 -2.82 5.16
N SER A 186 -1.44 -2.60 6.41
CA SER A 186 -1.16 -1.36 7.15
C SER A 186 0.30 -1.27 7.58
N VAL A 187 0.96 -0.18 7.26
CA VAL A 187 2.35 0.12 7.66
C VAL A 187 2.46 0.66 9.10
N TYR A 188 1.41 0.54 9.92
CA TYR A 188 1.32 1.19 11.23
C TYR A 188 1.19 0.21 12.42
N GLY A 189 1.32 -1.08 12.21
CA GLY A 189 1.31 -2.08 13.29
C GLY A 189 -0.05 -2.22 14.00
N MET A 190 -1.15 -2.23 13.25
CA MET A 190 -2.51 -2.13 13.82
C MET A 190 -3.21 -3.48 14.05
N VAL A 191 -2.59 -4.60 13.67
CA VAL A 191 -3.28 -5.90 13.56
C VAL A 191 -2.74 -6.96 14.53
N PHE A 192 -2.15 -6.55 15.65
CA PHE A 192 -1.54 -7.43 16.64
C PHE A 192 -2.40 -7.63 17.89
N THR A 193 -2.44 -8.87 18.37
CA THR A 193 -3.08 -9.26 19.63
C THR A 193 -2.51 -10.59 20.10
N ASP A 194 -2.54 -10.85 21.40
CA ASP A 194 -2.37 -12.18 21.99
C ASP A 194 -3.69 -12.97 22.10
N GLY A 195 -4.79 -12.36 21.67
CA GLY A 195 -6.14 -12.91 21.67
C GLY A 195 -6.57 -13.47 20.32
N ILE A 196 -7.76 -13.04 19.87
CA ILE A 196 -8.40 -13.50 18.63
C ILE A 196 -8.11 -12.53 17.50
N VAL A 197 -7.57 -13.03 16.36
CA VAL A 197 -7.56 -12.29 15.09
C VAL A 197 -8.79 -12.68 14.28
N ILE A 198 -9.62 -11.69 13.94
CA ILE A 198 -10.72 -11.82 13.00
C ILE A 198 -10.19 -11.44 11.62
N ASP A 199 -10.00 -12.40 10.72
CA ASP A 199 -9.62 -12.16 9.33
C ASP A 199 -10.87 -12.10 8.44
N THR A 200 -11.07 -10.97 7.77
CA THR A 200 -12.28 -10.70 6.98
C THR A 200 -12.23 -11.28 5.55
N ALA A 201 -11.21 -12.06 5.19
CA ALA A 201 -10.97 -12.53 3.82
C ALA A 201 -12.17 -13.23 3.16
N ARG A 202 -13.06 -13.88 3.92
CA ARG A 202 -14.27 -14.54 3.40
C ARG A 202 -15.44 -13.59 3.15
N MET A 203 -15.37 -12.34 3.66
CA MET A 203 -16.40 -11.33 3.48
C MET A 203 -16.12 -10.49 2.23
N ASN A 204 -16.03 -11.14 1.06
CA ASN A 204 -15.50 -10.59 -0.18
C ASN A 204 -16.57 -10.29 -1.26
N GLY A 205 -17.83 -10.16 -0.87
CA GLY A 205 -18.92 -9.81 -1.78
C GLY A 205 -18.79 -8.38 -2.32
N ILE A 206 -18.98 -8.20 -3.63
CA ILE A 206 -19.04 -6.91 -4.32
C ILE A 206 -20.35 -6.86 -5.12
N ALA A 207 -21.14 -5.81 -4.96
CA ALA A 207 -22.31 -5.53 -5.77
C ALA A 207 -22.24 -4.10 -6.29
N ILE A 208 -22.09 -3.94 -7.59
CA ILE A 208 -22.08 -2.65 -8.29
C ILE A 208 -23.52 -2.25 -8.62
N ASP A 209 -23.93 -1.06 -8.21
CA ASP A 209 -25.18 -0.41 -8.62
C ASP A 209 -24.84 0.79 -9.51
N ALA A 210 -24.82 0.52 -10.82
CA ALA A 210 -24.45 1.52 -11.81
C ALA A 210 -25.55 2.61 -11.98
N GLU A 211 -26.82 2.32 -11.64
CA GLU A 211 -27.89 3.30 -11.72
C GLU A 211 -27.78 4.35 -10.62
N ASN A 212 -27.41 3.94 -9.40
CA ASN A 212 -27.23 4.81 -8.25
C ASN A 212 -25.78 5.22 -8.00
N TRP A 213 -24.85 4.86 -8.88
CA TRP A 213 -23.41 5.16 -8.79
C TRP A 213 -22.81 4.75 -7.43
N SER A 214 -23.13 3.56 -7.00
CA SER A 214 -22.68 3.05 -5.71
C SER A 214 -22.21 1.60 -5.80
N ALA A 215 -21.44 1.18 -4.80
CA ALA A 215 -21.05 -0.20 -4.62
C ALA A 215 -21.29 -0.63 -3.17
N THR A 216 -21.92 -1.79 -3.00
CA THR A 216 -22.01 -2.48 -1.71
C THR A 216 -20.88 -3.51 -1.63
N ILE A 217 -20.08 -3.45 -0.57
CA ILE A 217 -18.88 -4.25 -0.39
C ILE A 217 -18.84 -4.90 1.00
N GLY A 218 -18.33 -6.13 1.04
CA GLY A 218 -17.97 -6.80 2.29
C GLY A 218 -16.61 -6.35 2.83
N ALA A 219 -16.36 -6.62 4.09
CA ALA A 219 -15.17 -6.14 4.81
C ALA A 219 -13.83 -6.68 4.29
N GLY A 220 -13.85 -7.83 3.60
CA GLY A 220 -12.66 -8.45 3.01
C GLY A 220 -12.34 -8.01 1.58
N VAL A 221 -13.18 -7.16 0.97
CA VAL A 221 -12.97 -6.68 -0.40
C VAL A 221 -11.75 -5.75 -0.45
N THR A 222 -10.79 -6.07 -1.32
CA THR A 222 -9.62 -5.22 -1.54
C THR A 222 -9.93 -4.05 -2.46
N ALA A 223 -9.15 -2.97 -2.32
CA ALA A 223 -9.26 -1.80 -3.19
C ALA A 223 -9.06 -2.18 -4.66
N PHE A 224 -8.12 -3.07 -4.95
CA PHE A 224 -7.85 -3.54 -6.31
C PHE A 224 -9.03 -4.32 -6.91
N GLU A 225 -9.61 -5.27 -6.16
CA GLU A 225 -10.74 -6.07 -6.64
C GLU A 225 -11.95 -5.18 -6.93
N LEU A 226 -12.25 -4.24 -6.02
CA LEU A 226 -13.34 -3.30 -6.22
C LEU A 226 -13.10 -2.39 -7.44
N GLN A 227 -11.89 -1.81 -7.57
CA GLN A 227 -11.56 -0.97 -8.73
C GLN A 227 -11.65 -1.77 -10.03
N ARG A 228 -11.20 -3.03 -10.04
CA ARG A 228 -11.30 -3.90 -11.22
C ARG A 228 -12.76 -4.16 -11.63
N GLU A 229 -13.64 -4.42 -10.67
CA GLU A 229 -15.08 -4.58 -10.95
C GLU A 229 -15.73 -3.26 -11.41
N ALA A 230 -15.42 -2.14 -10.76
CA ALA A 230 -15.90 -0.82 -11.14
C ALA A 230 -15.45 -0.42 -12.55
N SER A 231 -14.20 -0.68 -12.92
CA SER A 231 -13.63 -0.36 -14.23
C SER A 231 -14.33 -1.08 -15.38
N ARG A 232 -14.92 -2.26 -15.16
CA ARG A 232 -15.71 -2.99 -16.17
C ARG A 232 -16.98 -2.25 -16.58
N GLN A 233 -17.41 -1.29 -15.76
CA GLN A 233 -18.60 -0.46 -15.99
C GLN A 233 -18.25 1.03 -16.10
N ASN A 234 -16.98 1.36 -16.43
CA ASN A 234 -16.45 2.71 -16.60
C ASN A 234 -16.58 3.58 -15.34
N PHE A 235 -16.36 2.97 -14.16
CA PHE A 235 -16.29 3.70 -12.90
C PHE A 235 -14.90 3.60 -12.29
N ARG A 236 -14.55 4.62 -11.50
CA ARG A 236 -13.46 4.58 -10.54
C ARG A 236 -14.01 4.62 -9.12
N VAL A 237 -13.20 4.14 -8.19
CA VAL A 237 -13.43 4.25 -6.76
C VAL A 237 -12.34 5.11 -6.12
N ASN A 238 -12.67 5.79 -5.04
CA ASN A 238 -11.70 6.57 -4.30
C ASN A 238 -10.90 5.63 -3.37
N VAL A 239 -9.82 5.06 -3.87
CA VAL A 239 -9.01 4.03 -3.20
C VAL A 239 -7.63 4.52 -2.77
N ALA A 240 -7.10 3.92 -1.70
CA ALA A 240 -5.70 4.08 -1.29
C ALA A 240 -4.85 2.90 -1.80
N GLU A 241 -4.33 2.05 -0.91
CA GLU A 241 -3.44 0.96 -1.31
C GLU A 241 -4.21 -0.22 -1.92
N PRO A 242 -3.73 -0.79 -3.04
CA PRO A 242 -4.48 -1.77 -3.82
C PRO A 242 -4.77 -3.06 -3.05
N ALA A 243 -3.82 -3.54 -2.26
CA ALA A 243 -3.98 -4.76 -1.48
C ALA A 243 -4.68 -4.56 -0.13
N ALA A 244 -4.90 -3.32 0.31
CA ALA A 244 -5.66 -3.04 1.52
C ALA A 244 -7.16 -3.28 1.30
N THR A 245 -7.87 -3.69 2.34
CA THR A 245 -9.34 -3.80 2.25
C THR A 245 -9.98 -2.42 2.30
N VAL A 246 -11.08 -2.25 1.56
CA VAL A 246 -11.80 -0.97 1.50
C VAL A 246 -12.36 -0.60 2.87
N CYS A 247 -13.02 -1.55 3.57
CA CYS A 247 -13.52 -1.32 4.93
C CYS A 247 -12.39 -0.99 5.91
N GLY A 248 -11.21 -1.62 5.79
CA GLY A 248 -10.03 -1.29 6.58
C GLY A 248 -9.56 0.14 6.35
N ASN A 249 -9.55 0.60 5.11
CA ASN A 249 -9.21 1.98 4.76
C ASN A 249 -10.22 3.01 5.32
N ILE A 250 -11.52 2.69 5.27
CA ILE A 250 -12.57 3.54 5.87
C ILE A 250 -12.40 3.63 7.39
N ILE A 251 -12.08 2.51 8.03
CA ILE A 251 -11.85 2.42 9.49
C ILE A 251 -10.61 3.21 9.89
N CYS A 252 -9.54 3.13 9.12
CA CYS A 252 -8.32 3.91 9.29
C CYS A 252 -8.50 5.37 8.88
N THR A 253 -9.67 5.84 8.81
CA THR A 253 -10.24 7.14 8.42
C THR A 253 -9.25 8.29 8.28
N GLY A 254 -9.49 9.14 7.30
CA GLY A 254 -8.68 10.32 7.04
C GLY A 254 -7.44 10.02 6.19
N LEU A 255 -7.22 8.78 5.76
CA LEU A 255 -6.18 8.51 4.79
C LEU A 255 -6.51 9.20 3.46
N PHE A 256 -5.48 9.77 2.88
CA PHE A 256 -5.54 10.32 1.53
C PHE A 256 -5.80 9.20 0.51
N THR A 257 -6.23 9.61 -0.67
CA THR A 257 -6.51 8.70 -1.78
C THR A 257 -5.87 9.25 -3.04
N THR A 258 -5.76 8.42 -4.06
CA THR A 258 -5.31 8.88 -5.39
C THR A 258 -6.15 10.03 -5.92
N TRP A 259 -7.45 10.02 -5.64
CA TRP A 259 -8.44 10.99 -6.13
C TRP A 259 -8.78 12.05 -5.07
N GLY A 260 -7.97 12.19 -4.03
CA GLY A 260 -8.22 13.10 -2.92
C GLY A 260 -8.38 14.56 -3.33
N ALA A 261 -7.73 14.97 -4.43
CA ALA A 261 -7.88 16.30 -5.00
C ALA A 261 -9.32 16.61 -5.44
N ALA A 262 -10.04 15.61 -5.97
CA ALA A 262 -11.42 15.75 -6.43
C ALA A 262 -12.45 15.30 -5.40
N TYR A 263 -12.18 14.19 -4.68
CA TYR A 263 -13.19 13.49 -3.88
C TYR A 263 -12.91 13.46 -2.38
N GLY A 264 -11.82 14.08 -1.92
CA GLY A 264 -11.48 14.08 -0.50
C GLY A 264 -10.84 12.77 -0.02
N THR A 265 -10.95 12.50 1.29
CA THR A 265 -10.42 11.30 1.94
C THR A 265 -11.32 10.10 1.73
N PHE A 266 -10.86 8.93 2.17
CA PHE A 266 -11.70 7.73 2.18
C PHE A 266 -12.99 7.91 2.98
N ALA A 267 -12.91 8.56 4.13
CA ALA A 267 -14.06 8.80 4.99
C ALA A 267 -15.13 9.69 4.32
N ASP A 268 -14.72 10.59 3.43
CA ASP A 268 -15.62 11.46 2.66
C ASP A 268 -16.40 10.65 1.58
N ASN A 269 -15.92 9.45 1.25
CA ASN A 269 -16.48 8.56 0.23
C ASN A 269 -17.20 7.37 0.87
N LEU A 270 -18.15 7.65 1.76
CA LEU A 270 -18.94 6.65 2.47
C LEU A 270 -20.42 7.06 2.43
N ILE A 271 -21.28 6.17 1.93
CA ILE A 271 -22.75 6.35 1.91
C ILE A 271 -23.35 5.71 3.14
N ASP A 272 -22.94 4.47 3.45
CA ASP A 272 -23.39 3.75 4.65
C ASP A 272 -22.33 2.74 5.09
N MET A 273 -22.37 2.37 6.37
CA MET A 273 -21.53 1.33 6.95
C MET A 273 -22.31 0.52 7.97
N GLU A 274 -22.23 -0.79 7.85
CA GLU A 274 -22.72 -1.74 8.84
C GLU A 274 -21.56 -2.14 9.75
N LEU A 275 -21.80 -2.05 11.05
CA LEU A 275 -20.80 -2.31 12.08
C LEU A 275 -21.36 -3.29 13.13
N VAL A 276 -20.46 -4.07 13.70
CA VAL A 276 -20.72 -4.80 14.95
C VAL A 276 -20.00 -4.07 16.08
N ASP A 277 -20.75 -3.55 17.07
CA ASP A 277 -20.19 -2.83 18.21
C ASP A 277 -19.47 -3.79 19.21
N ASP A 278 -18.88 -3.24 20.27
CA ASP A 278 -18.20 -4.01 21.32
C ASP A 278 -19.10 -4.92 22.15
N ARG A 279 -20.42 -4.73 22.07
CA ARG A 279 -21.42 -5.57 22.72
C ARG A 279 -21.94 -6.68 21.81
N GLY A 280 -21.55 -6.63 20.52
CA GLY A 280 -22.07 -7.51 19.49
C GLY A 280 -23.46 -7.06 18.98
N ASN A 281 -23.77 -5.77 19.02
CA ASN A 281 -24.96 -5.24 18.36
C ASN A 281 -24.60 -4.81 16.94
N ILE A 282 -25.52 -5.06 16.01
CA ILE A 282 -25.37 -4.58 14.63
C ILE A 282 -25.93 -3.15 14.57
N ILE A 283 -25.13 -2.23 14.06
CA ILE A 283 -25.50 -0.83 13.87
C ILE A 283 -25.23 -0.40 12.42
N HIS A 284 -26.08 0.50 11.90
CA HIS A 284 -25.93 1.13 10.59
C HIS A 284 -25.69 2.62 10.79
N LEU A 285 -24.67 3.19 10.16
CA LEU A 285 -24.35 4.61 10.31
C LEU A 285 -25.36 5.52 9.64
N SER A 286 -26.10 5.03 8.65
CA SER A 286 -27.23 5.75 8.02
C SER A 286 -28.50 5.82 8.88
N ASP A 287 -28.61 5.00 9.94
CA ASP A 287 -29.74 5.05 10.86
C ASP A 287 -29.71 6.38 11.63
N PRO A 288 -30.80 7.18 11.64
CA PRO A 288 -30.86 8.42 12.41
C PRO A 288 -30.66 8.25 13.92
N ALA A 289 -30.89 7.04 14.46
CA ALA A 289 -30.62 6.70 15.86
C ALA A 289 -29.17 6.35 16.13
N SER A 290 -28.39 6.09 15.08
CA SER A 290 -26.96 5.78 15.16
C SER A 290 -26.10 7.05 15.27
N PRO A 291 -24.84 6.92 15.69
CA PRO A 291 -23.90 8.03 15.60
C PRO A 291 -23.87 8.59 14.19
N ASN A 292 -23.99 9.90 14.08
CA ASN A 292 -24.08 10.59 12.80
C ASN A 292 -22.87 10.27 11.90
N LEU A 293 -23.14 9.84 10.66
CA LEU A 293 -22.11 9.54 9.65
C LEU A 293 -21.10 10.70 9.48
N PHE A 294 -21.57 11.96 9.47
CA PHE A 294 -20.71 13.14 9.42
C PHE A 294 -19.73 13.24 10.60
N ALA A 295 -20.06 12.66 11.75
CA ALA A 295 -19.13 12.62 12.88
C ALA A 295 -17.91 11.73 12.61
N TYR A 296 -18.02 10.77 11.69
CA TYR A 296 -16.92 9.87 11.30
C TYR A 296 -16.18 10.32 10.04
N GLN A 297 -16.85 10.98 9.10
CA GLN A 297 -16.28 11.41 7.82
C GLN A 297 -15.08 12.35 7.96
N HIS A 298 -15.01 13.12 9.05
CA HIS A 298 -13.93 14.09 9.27
C HIS A 298 -13.07 13.77 10.50
N ARG A 299 -13.24 12.61 11.11
CA ARG A 299 -12.47 12.20 12.27
C ARG A 299 -11.39 11.21 11.87
N ILE A 300 -10.15 11.53 12.20
CA ILE A 300 -9.02 10.60 12.20
C ILE A 300 -9.15 9.71 13.45
N MET A 301 -10.22 8.95 13.53
CA MET A 301 -10.52 8.04 14.64
C MET A 301 -11.28 6.82 14.12
N PRO A 302 -10.94 5.60 14.58
CA PRO A 302 -11.65 4.40 14.18
C PRO A 302 -13.13 4.47 14.57
N PRO A 303 -14.05 3.91 13.77
CA PRO A 303 -15.46 3.82 14.10
C PRO A 303 -15.69 2.94 15.35
N PRO A 304 -16.83 3.05 16.01
CA PRO A 304 -17.14 2.33 17.24
C PRO A 304 -17.51 0.85 16.99
N GLY A 305 -16.96 0.21 15.98
CA GLY A 305 -17.32 -1.16 15.65
C GLY A 305 -16.44 -1.80 14.60
N ILE A 306 -16.66 -3.09 14.40
CA ILE A 306 -16.07 -3.88 13.32
C ILE A 306 -16.92 -3.67 12.09
N CYS A 307 -16.36 -3.04 11.04
CA CYS A 307 -17.03 -2.92 9.76
C CYS A 307 -17.20 -4.30 9.13
N THR A 308 -18.42 -4.64 8.77
CA THR A 308 -18.76 -5.90 8.08
C THR A 308 -19.19 -5.67 6.65
N ARG A 309 -19.75 -4.49 6.37
CA ARG A 309 -20.20 -4.07 5.05
C ARG A 309 -20.17 -2.55 4.93
N ALA A 310 -19.89 -2.05 3.74
CA ALA A 310 -20.01 -0.62 3.45
C ALA A 310 -20.70 -0.39 2.10
N ILE A 311 -21.30 0.80 1.95
CA ILE A 311 -21.79 1.33 0.68
C ILE A 311 -20.96 2.58 0.37
N ILE A 312 -20.33 2.58 -0.79
CA ILE A 312 -19.46 3.67 -1.23
C ILE A 312 -19.90 4.23 -2.59
N PRO A 313 -19.63 5.51 -2.89
CA PRO A 313 -19.92 6.09 -4.19
C PRO A 313 -18.95 5.58 -5.26
N LEU A 314 -19.46 5.47 -6.49
CA LEU A 314 -18.69 5.26 -7.71
C LEU A 314 -18.62 6.57 -8.50
N HIS A 315 -17.50 6.80 -9.15
CA HIS A 315 -17.27 8.01 -9.94
C HIS A 315 -17.09 7.62 -11.42
N PRO A 316 -17.87 8.19 -12.35
CA PRO A 316 -17.74 7.90 -13.78
C PRO A 316 -16.34 8.24 -14.30
N VAL A 317 -15.84 7.45 -15.25
CA VAL A 317 -14.62 7.71 -16.03
C VAL A 317 -15.04 8.07 -17.43
N THR A 318 -14.51 9.16 -17.98
CA THR A 318 -14.77 9.59 -19.35
C THR A 318 -13.63 9.20 -20.27
N ASP A 319 -13.94 8.98 -21.57
CA ASP A 319 -12.96 8.46 -22.54
C ASP A 319 -11.81 9.45 -22.83
N ASP A 320 -11.98 10.72 -22.50
CA ASP A 320 -11.01 11.79 -22.74
C ASP A 320 -10.05 12.05 -21.56
N GLU A 321 -10.22 11.32 -20.46
CA GLU A 321 -9.32 11.44 -19.32
C GLU A 321 -7.93 10.85 -19.61
N ASN A 322 -6.90 11.53 -19.15
CA ASN A 322 -5.51 11.09 -19.30
C ASN A 322 -4.60 11.63 -18.18
N GLY A 323 -3.40 11.06 -18.07
CA GLY A 323 -2.37 11.51 -17.16
C GLY A 323 -1.33 12.41 -17.81
N LEU A 324 -0.90 13.41 -17.04
CA LEU A 324 0.17 14.35 -17.38
C LEU A 324 1.20 14.36 -16.25
N LEU A 325 2.48 14.48 -16.61
CA LEU A 325 3.55 14.73 -15.66
C LEU A 325 4.18 16.09 -16.00
N VAL A 326 4.16 17.01 -15.04
CA VAL A 326 4.71 18.35 -15.19
C VAL A 326 5.98 18.46 -14.36
N PRO A 327 7.17 18.59 -14.98
CA PRO A 327 8.44 18.67 -14.27
C PRO A 327 8.66 20.06 -13.66
N PHE A 328 9.36 20.12 -12.52
CA PHE A 328 9.73 21.33 -11.81
C PHE A 328 11.17 21.27 -11.27
N PRO A 329 11.90 22.40 -11.33
CA PRO A 329 13.26 22.49 -10.81
C PRO A 329 13.33 22.72 -9.29
N ASN A 330 12.20 23.00 -8.63
CA ASN A 330 12.15 23.21 -7.18
C ASN A 330 10.77 22.90 -6.59
N PHE A 331 10.77 22.66 -5.29
CA PHE A 331 9.59 22.28 -4.52
C PHE A 331 8.49 23.34 -4.47
N ASP A 332 8.89 24.59 -4.25
CA ASP A 332 7.96 25.72 -4.09
C ASP A 332 7.08 25.92 -5.31
N GLU A 333 7.67 25.84 -6.50
CA GLU A 333 6.95 25.97 -7.76
C GLU A 333 5.98 24.81 -7.96
N ALA A 334 6.43 23.57 -7.68
CA ALA A 334 5.60 22.37 -7.79
C ALA A 334 4.36 22.44 -6.89
N VAL A 335 4.55 22.77 -5.60
CA VAL A 335 3.45 22.88 -4.63
C VAL A 335 2.47 24.01 -5.00
N ARG A 336 2.99 25.18 -5.38
CA ARG A 336 2.15 26.32 -5.82
C ARG A 336 1.34 25.98 -7.07
N PHE A 337 1.96 25.28 -8.03
CA PHE A 337 1.29 24.84 -9.24
C PHE A 337 0.18 23.84 -8.92
N ALA A 338 0.47 22.80 -8.13
CA ALA A 338 -0.49 21.80 -7.72
C ALA A 338 -1.70 22.43 -6.98
N ARG A 339 -1.43 23.32 -6.02
CA ARG A 339 -2.48 24.07 -5.31
C ARG A 339 -3.34 24.90 -6.24
N GLU A 340 -2.73 25.60 -7.19
CA GLU A 340 -3.43 26.44 -8.17
C GLU A 340 -4.40 25.65 -9.03
N LEU A 341 -4.01 24.43 -9.46
CA LEU A 341 -4.91 23.53 -10.19
C LEU A 341 -6.10 23.14 -9.33
N ASN A 342 -5.86 22.69 -8.09
CA ASN A 342 -6.91 22.24 -7.18
C ASN A 342 -7.86 23.40 -6.80
N LEU A 343 -7.33 24.62 -6.59
CA LEU A 343 -8.14 25.82 -6.34
C LEU A 343 -9.15 26.10 -7.46
N ARG A 344 -8.79 25.77 -8.70
CA ARG A 344 -9.63 25.92 -9.89
C ARG A 344 -10.40 24.68 -10.27
N ARG A 345 -10.31 23.60 -9.46
CA ARG A 345 -10.93 22.31 -9.75
C ARG A 345 -10.46 21.70 -11.08
N ILE A 346 -9.20 21.94 -11.43
CA ILE A 346 -8.53 21.30 -12.54
C ILE A 346 -7.76 20.12 -11.97
N GLY A 347 -7.99 18.93 -12.55
CA GLY A 347 -7.37 17.70 -12.08
C GLY A 347 -8.26 16.88 -11.12
N LEU A 348 -8.47 15.63 -11.48
CA LEU A 348 -9.15 14.63 -10.66
C LEU A 348 -8.19 14.03 -9.63
N SER A 349 -6.95 13.80 -10.04
CA SER A 349 -5.82 13.45 -9.19
C SER A 349 -4.71 14.46 -9.40
N ILE A 350 -4.11 14.96 -8.32
CA ILE A 350 -2.97 15.90 -8.35
C ILE A 350 -2.00 15.46 -7.27
N ALA A 351 -0.76 15.13 -7.64
CA ALA A 351 0.27 14.76 -6.69
C ALA A 351 1.62 15.39 -7.05
N VAL A 352 2.21 16.12 -6.14
CA VAL A 352 3.64 16.53 -6.20
C VAL A 352 4.45 15.30 -5.78
N LEU A 353 5.37 14.86 -6.62
CA LEU A 353 6.18 13.66 -6.41
C LEU A 353 7.66 14.04 -6.33
N GLY A 354 8.37 13.44 -5.39
CA GLY A 354 9.82 13.52 -5.29
C GLY A 354 10.55 12.59 -6.29
N PRO A 355 11.87 12.77 -6.47
CA PRO A 355 12.66 11.98 -7.43
C PRO A 355 12.64 10.48 -7.13
N HIS A 356 12.61 10.10 -5.85
CA HIS A 356 12.53 8.69 -5.44
C HIS A 356 11.23 8.04 -5.92
N TYR A 357 10.09 8.70 -5.70
CA TYR A 357 8.77 8.20 -6.15
C TYR A 357 8.71 8.10 -7.67
N ILE A 358 9.16 9.13 -8.39
CA ILE A 358 9.19 9.13 -9.85
C ILE A 358 10.02 7.94 -10.36
N ALA A 359 11.25 7.80 -9.89
CA ALA A 359 12.15 6.75 -10.33
C ALA A 359 11.65 5.35 -9.99
N THR A 360 11.17 5.15 -8.76
CA THR A 360 10.72 3.86 -8.26
C THR A 360 9.42 3.41 -8.92
N PHE A 361 8.49 4.34 -9.17
CA PHE A 361 7.24 4.03 -9.87
C PHE A 361 7.48 3.65 -11.33
N LEU A 362 8.37 4.34 -12.00
CA LEU A 362 8.64 4.09 -13.42
C LEU A 362 9.45 2.80 -13.64
N SER A 363 10.43 2.50 -12.80
CA SER A 363 11.40 1.46 -13.02
C SER A 363 10.96 0.06 -12.54
N PRO A 364 11.24 -1.01 -13.30
CA PRO A 364 11.03 -2.38 -12.88
C PRO A 364 12.14 -2.95 -11.97
N THR A 365 13.30 -2.28 -11.84
CA THR A 365 14.44 -2.75 -11.03
C THR A 365 15.02 -1.64 -10.16
N LEU A 366 15.70 -2.03 -9.05
CA LEU A 366 16.35 -1.10 -8.15
C LEU A 366 17.48 -0.32 -8.85
N GLU A 367 18.39 -1.03 -9.52
CA GLU A 367 19.53 -0.43 -10.21
C GLU A 367 19.10 0.66 -11.20
N LEU A 368 18.05 0.40 -11.95
CA LEU A 368 17.48 1.38 -12.88
C LEU A 368 16.82 2.53 -12.13
N SER A 369 16.12 2.28 -11.01
CA SER A 369 15.55 3.33 -10.16
C SER A 369 16.59 4.31 -9.65
N GLU A 370 17.68 3.80 -9.08
CA GLU A 370 18.78 4.63 -8.55
C GLU A 370 19.43 5.47 -9.64
N SER A 371 19.60 4.90 -10.82
CA SER A 371 20.15 5.63 -11.95
C SER A 371 19.19 6.72 -12.47
N ILE A 372 17.90 6.42 -12.56
CA ILE A 372 16.90 7.40 -12.96
C ILE A 372 16.83 8.53 -11.91
N LYS A 373 16.74 8.21 -10.62
CA LYS A 373 16.73 9.19 -9.53
C LYS A 373 17.87 10.21 -9.66
N ARG A 374 19.11 9.72 -9.85
CA ARG A 374 20.27 10.56 -10.04
C ARG A 374 20.19 11.42 -11.30
N ASN A 375 19.83 10.82 -12.44
CA ASN A 375 19.78 11.52 -13.71
C ASN A 375 18.63 12.54 -13.79
N LEU A 376 17.52 12.35 -13.08
CA LEU A 376 16.44 13.33 -13.04
C LEU A 376 16.95 14.71 -12.60
N GLY A 377 17.68 14.81 -11.48
CA GLY A 377 18.27 16.06 -11.02
C GLY A 377 19.49 16.48 -11.83
N GLU A 378 20.52 15.63 -11.92
CA GLU A 378 21.83 16.01 -12.47
C GLU A 378 21.83 16.25 -14.00
N VAL A 379 20.96 15.57 -14.73
CA VAL A 379 20.94 15.61 -16.20
C VAL A 379 19.74 16.40 -16.73
N PHE A 380 18.55 16.14 -16.19
CA PHE A 380 17.32 16.74 -16.70
C PHE A 380 16.88 17.99 -15.95
N GLY A 381 17.44 18.26 -14.75
CA GLY A 381 17.01 19.39 -13.90
C GLY A 381 15.60 19.21 -13.35
N ILE A 382 15.16 17.96 -13.15
CA ILE A 382 13.86 17.61 -12.56
C ILE A 382 14.08 17.25 -11.10
N GLU A 383 13.77 18.19 -10.20
CA GLU A 383 13.79 17.94 -8.77
C GLU A 383 12.44 17.45 -8.26
N TYR A 384 11.34 17.86 -8.91
CA TYR A 384 9.99 17.42 -8.57
C TYR A 384 9.15 17.31 -9.84
N ALA A 385 8.06 16.52 -9.77
CA ALA A 385 7.07 16.51 -10.82
C ALA A 385 5.66 16.51 -10.24
N VAL A 386 4.72 17.15 -10.94
CA VAL A 386 3.31 17.12 -10.59
C VAL A 386 2.59 16.17 -11.53
N LEU A 387 2.12 15.05 -10.99
CA LEU A 387 1.23 14.13 -11.70
C LEU A 387 -0.18 14.71 -11.66
N VAL A 388 -0.81 14.83 -12.83
CA VAL A 388 -2.19 15.32 -12.96
C VAL A 388 -2.98 14.34 -13.82
N ILE A 389 -4.07 13.78 -13.29
CA ILE A 389 -5.07 13.04 -14.08
C ILE A 389 -6.26 13.97 -14.29
N THR A 390 -6.68 14.16 -15.54
CA THR A 390 -7.73 15.11 -15.89
C THR A 390 -8.36 14.79 -17.26
N ASP A 391 -9.49 15.41 -17.54
CA ASP A 391 -10.16 15.41 -18.85
C ASP A 391 -9.44 16.28 -19.89
N SER A 392 -9.98 16.35 -21.10
CA SER A 392 -9.41 17.14 -22.18
C SER A 392 -9.34 18.64 -21.86
N TYR A 393 -10.36 19.20 -21.19
CA TYR A 393 -10.38 20.61 -20.80
C TYR A 393 -9.28 20.93 -19.79
N GLY A 394 -9.16 20.11 -18.75
CA GLY A 394 -8.10 20.26 -17.73
C GLY A 394 -6.71 20.09 -18.34
N ARG A 395 -6.53 19.14 -19.27
CA ARG A 395 -5.27 18.93 -19.98
C ARG A 395 -4.82 20.17 -20.75
N ASP A 396 -5.72 20.81 -21.49
CA ASP A 396 -5.42 22.02 -22.24
C ASP A 396 -5.05 23.20 -21.29
N ALA A 397 -5.75 23.30 -20.16
CA ALA A 397 -5.46 24.29 -19.14
C ALA A 397 -4.08 24.06 -18.49
N VAL A 398 -3.72 22.81 -18.17
CA VAL A 398 -2.41 22.43 -17.65
C VAL A 398 -1.31 22.75 -18.65
N LYS A 399 -1.43 22.32 -19.90
CA LYS A 399 -0.45 22.60 -20.97
C LYS A 399 -0.22 24.09 -21.17
N LYS A 400 -1.29 24.87 -21.18
CA LYS A 400 -1.20 26.33 -21.33
C LYS A 400 -0.48 27.01 -20.15
N LYS A 401 -0.65 26.48 -18.93
CA LYS A 401 -0.07 27.06 -17.71
C LYS A 401 1.38 26.61 -17.48
N ALA A 402 1.69 25.34 -17.72
CA ALA A 402 2.99 24.77 -17.39
C ALA A 402 4.06 25.05 -18.45
N GLY A 403 3.68 25.21 -19.71
CA GLY A 403 4.61 25.32 -20.84
C GLY A 403 5.17 23.96 -21.27
N SER A 404 5.80 23.22 -20.37
CA SER A 404 6.41 21.90 -20.62
C SER A 404 5.66 20.82 -19.88
N VAL A 405 5.22 19.79 -20.61
CA VAL A 405 4.39 18.68 -20.09
C VAL A 405 4.79 17.37 -20.74
N ILE A 406 5.02 16.36 -19.95
CA ILE A 406 5.15 14.96 -20.38
C ILE A 406 3.73 14.37 -20.39
N ASP A 407 3.15 14.24 -21.56
CA ASP A 407 1.80 13.67 -21.71
C ASP A 407 1.84 12.12 -21.74
N GLY A 408 0.66 11.50 -21.71
CA GLY A 408 0.53 10.04 -21.66
C GLY A 408 1.31 9.30 -22.76
N PRO A 409 1.21 9.69 -24.06
CA PRO A 409 2.01 9.10 -25.13
C PRO A 409 3.52 9.23 -24.91
N LEU A 410 4.01 10.38 -24.51
CA LEU A 410 5.44 10.59 -24.22
C LEU A 410 5.86 9.78 -22.98
N LEU A 411 5.07 9.81 -21.91
CA LEU A 411 5.37 9.02 -20.71
C LEU A 411 5.46 7.51 -21.02
N ARG A 412 4.57 7.00 -21.88
CA ARG A 412 4.65 5.62 -22.36
C ARG A 412 5.97 5.34 -23.08
N LYS A 413 6.41 6.22 -23.97
CA LYS A 413 7.70 6.08 -24.66
C LYS A 413 8.88 6.07 -23.67
N LEU A 414 8.86 6.99 -22.72
CA LEU A 414 9.85 7.05 -21.65
C LEU A 414 9.89 5.74 -20.84
N MET A 415 8.74 5.23 -20.40
CA MET A 415 8.66 3.96 -19.67
C MET A 415 9.16 2.77 -20.48
N LEU A 416 8.82 2.69 -21.77
CA LEU A 416 9.26 1.60 -22.64
C LEU A 416 10.75 1.70 -23.03
N GLY A 417 11.32 2.89 -22.97
CA GLY A 417 12.74 3.15 -23.26
C GLY A 417 13.63 3.27 -22.03
N LEU A 418 13.11 3.03 -20.81
CA LEU A 418 13.84 3.27 -19.56
C LEU A 418 15.28 2.75 -19.50
N PRO A 419 15.61 1.51 -19.93
CA PRO A 419 16.99 1.05 -19.91
C PRO A 419 17.95 1.93 -20.69
N ARG A 420 17.46 2.63 -21.73
CA ARG A 420 18.26 3.55 -22.55
C ARG A 420 18.57 4.88 -21.87
N PHE A 421 17.85 5.24 -20.79
CA PHE A 421 18.21 6.40 -19.97
C PHE A 421 19.59 6.27 -19.31
N LEU A 422 20.17 5.07 -19.29
CA LEU A 422 21.52 4.79 -18.81
C LEU A 422 22.57 4.92 -19.91
N ASP A 423 22.15 4.96 -21.18
CA ASP A 423 23.07 5.02 -22.32
C ASP A 423 23.75 6.39 -22.36
N LYS A 424 25.07 6.34 -22.57
CA LYS A 424 25.90 7.55 -22.65
C LYS A 424 25.40 8.51 -23.73
N ASP A 425 25.01 7.98 -24.88
CA ASP A 425 24.55 8.79 -26.02
C ASP A 425 23.32 9.64 -25.67
N TRP A 426 22.41 9.09 -24.86
CA TRP A 426 21.26 9.82 -24.35
C TRP A 426 21.66 10.93 -23.36
N ILE A 427 22.53 10.59 -22.41
CA ILE A 427 23.02 11.56 -21.41
C ILE A 427 23.82 12.68 -22.09
N ASP A 428 24.68 12.34 -23.05
CA ASP A 428 25.48 13.32 -23.79
C ASP A 428 24.59 14.22 -24.66
N LEU A 429 23.51 13.68 -25.26
CA LEU A 429 22.53 14.47 -25.99
C LEU A 429 21.87 15.53 -25.09
N VAL A 430 21.39 15.12 -23.93
CA VAL A 430 20.72 16.06 -23.00
C VAL A 430 21.71 17.10 -22.45
N ARG A 431 22.94 16.69 -22.13
CA ARG A 431 24.01 17.59 -21.66
C ARG A 431 24.48 18.56 -22.72
N SER A 432 24.33 18.21 -24.00
CA SER A 432 24.69 19.11 -25.12
C SER A 432 23.61 20.15 -25.41
N TYR A 433 22.49 20.12 -24.69
CA TYR A 433 21.42 21.09 -24.84
C TYR A 433 21.86 22.47 -24.32
N GLU A 434 22.07 23.39 -25.24
CA GLU A 434 22.47 24.79 -24.96
C GLU A 434 21.23 25.71 -25.07
N GLY A 435 20.35 25.66 -24.10
CA GLY A 435 19.18 26.53 -24.02
C GLY A 435 19.14 27.31 -22.72
N ASP A 436 18.49 28.46 -22.72
CA ASP A 436 18.21 29.22 -21.50
C ASP A 436 17.15 28.54 -20.59
N ARG A 437 16.63 27.39 -21.01
CA ARG A 437 15.56 26.62 -20.35
C ARG A 437 16.10 25.36 -19.69
N PRO A 438 15.37 24.79 -18.71
CA PRO A 438 15.78 23.54 -18.08
C PRO A 438 15.93 22.38 -19.09
N PRO A 439 16.92 21.48 -18.93
CA PRO A 439 17.18 20.41 -19.89
C PRO A 439 16.00 19.47 -20.16
N TYR A 440 15.06 19.32 -19.23
CA TYR A 440 13.87 18.49 -19.45
C TYR A 440 12.96 19.00 -20.58
N GLU A 441 13.10 20.24 -21.02
CA GLU A 441 12.32 20.79 -22.12
C GLU A 441 12.63 20.08 -23.46
N ILE A 442 13.84 19.50 -23.59
CA ILE A 442 14.18 18.68 -24.75
C ILE A 442 13.23 17.49 -24.92
N LEU A 443 12.73 16.95 -23.78
CA LEU A 443 11.77 15.84 -23.77
C LEU A 443 10.38 16.27 -24.23
N CYS A 444 10.01 17.50 -23.90
CA CYS A 444 8.66 18.01 -24.14
C CYS A 444 8.52 18.71 -25.49
N ASP A 445 9.61 18.96 -26.20
CA ASP A 445 9.60 19.62 -27.50
C ASP A 445 9.17 18.61 -28.60
N PRO A 446 8.06 18.85 -29.31
CA PRO A 446 7.62 18.00 -30.40
C PRO A 446 8.62 17.83 -31.54
N GLU A 447 9.51 18.81 -31.76
CA GLU A 447 10.54 18.73 -32.80
C GLU A 447 11.56 17.63 -32.49
N ASN A 448 11.75 17.28 -31.22
CA ASN A 448 12.67 16.24 -30.78
C ASN A 448 12.03 14.83 -30.75
N ALA A 449 10.75 14.68 -31.07
CA ALA A 449 10.05 13.40 -30.96
C ALA A 449 10.73 12.25 -31.72
N SER A 450 11.19 12.51 -32.97
CA SER A 450 11.89 11.50 -33.77
C SER A 450 13.27 11.15 -33.22
N LEU A 451 13.96 12.10 -32.64
CA LEU A 451 15.26 11.90 -31.99
C LEU A 451 15.11 11.07 -30.70
N ILE A 452 14.09 11.39 -29.89
CA ILE A 452 13.74 10.64 -28.69
C ILE A 452 13.43 9.17 -29.05
N ASP A 453 12.62 8.93 -30.08
CA ASP A 453 12.31 7.58 -30.56
C ASP A 453 13.55 6.83 -31.05
N ALA A 454 14.46 7.49 -31.76
CA ALA A 454 15.70 6.89 -32.26
C ALA A 454 16.66 6.49 -31.14
N VAL A 455 16.76 7.31 -30.09
CA VAL A 455 17.66 7.06 -28.96
C VAL A 455 17.05 6.05 -27.99
N LEU A 456 15.80 6.24 -27.57
CA LEU A 456 15.15 5.39 -26.56
C LEU A 456 14.72 4.04 -27.09
N GLN A 457 14.45 3.91 -28.42
CA GLN A 457 13.96 2.69 -29.04
C GLN A 457 12.81 2.05 -28.21
N PRO A 458 11.73 2.81 -27.94
CA PRO A 458 10.72 2.40 -26.96
C PRO A 458 9.95 1.16 -27.44
N SER A 459 10.13 0.06 -26.73
CA SER A 459 9.40 -1.19 -26.99
C SER A 459 9.29 -2.03 -25.72
N PRO A 460 8.36 -2.99 -25.68
CA PRO A 460 8.27 -3.95 -24.58
C PRO A 460 9.58 -4.73 -24.37
N GLU A 461 10.28 -5.06 -25.45
CA GLU A 461 11.56 -5.76 -25.42
C GLU A 461 12.65 -4.88 -24.81
N THR A 462 12.69 -3.59 -25.16
CA THR A 462 13.64 -2.63 -24.57
C THR A 462 13.39 -2.48 -23.08
N ALA A 463 12.14 -2.26 -22.66
CA ALA A 463 11.79 -2.15 -21.25
C ALA A 463 12.18 -3.40 -20.45
N ALA A 464 12.03 -4.59 -21.03
CA ALA A 464 12.36 -5.86 -20.38
C ALA A 464 13.88 -6.14 -20.30
N GLN A 465 14.74 -5.38 -20.97
CA GLN A 465 16.20 -5.57 -20.89
C GLN A 465 16.77 -5.31 -19.49
N ALA A 466 16.12 -4.45 -18.71
CA ALA A 466 16.53 -4.12 -17.36
C ALA A 466 16.34 -5.26 -16.34
N VAL A 467 15.50 -6.25 -16.65
CA VAL A 467 15.18 -7.33 -15.70
C VAL A 467 16.01 -8.59 -15.98
N ASP A 468 16.06 -9.47 -14.98
CA ASP A 468 16.72 -10.76 -15.04
C ASP A 468 16.26 -11.60 -16.24
N ALA A 469 17.16 -12.35 -16.84
CA ALA A 469 16.92 -13.10 -18.07
C ALA A 469 15.75 -14.07 -17.98
N ASP A 470 15.52 -14.70 -16.83
CA ASP A 470 14.42 -15.64 -16.57
C ASP A 470 13.05 -14.97 -16.50
N LEU A 471 12.98 -13.66 -16.25
CA LEU A 471 11.76 -12.87 -16.20
C LEU A 471 11.50 -12.01 -17.44
N ARG A 472 12.48 -11.90 -18.38
CA ARG A 472 12.34 -11.02 -19.57
C ARG A 472 11.11 -11.33 -20.40
N ALA A 473 10.84 -12.59 -20.69
CA ALA A 473 9.66 -12.98 -21.47
C ALA A 473 8.34 -12.55 -20.79
N PHE A 474 8.29 -12.65 -19.47
CA PHE A 474 7.14 -12.19 -18.68
C PHE A 474 6.99 -10.65 -18.79
N TYR A 475 8.07 -9.89 -18.58
CA TYR A 475 8.01 -8.42 -18.62
C TYR A 475 7.75 -7.89 -20.04
N THR A 476 8.28 -8.52 -21.09
CA THR A 476 7.92 -8.20 -22.47
C THR A 476 6.41 -8.34 -22.69
N SER A 477 5.83 -9.47 -22.25
CA SER A 477 4.38 -9.68 -22.34
C SER A 477 3.58 -8.69 -21.48
N LEU A 478 4.09 -8.32 -20.30
CA LEU A 478 3.46 -7.33 -19.42
C LEU A 478 3.40 -5.95 -20.08
N TYR A 479 4.53 -5.43 -20.55
CA TYR A 479 4.63 -4.10 -21.17
C TYR A 479 4.03 -4.03 -22.58
N ALA A 480 3.77 -5.14 -23.24
CA ALA A 480 2.97 -5.18 -24.47
C ALA A 480 1.50 -4.78 -24.22
N ARG A 481 1.01 -4.96 -22.99
CA ARG A 481 -0.34 -4.57 -22.59
C ARG A 481 -0.37 -3.07 -22.25
N PRO A 482 -1.20 -2.24 -22.93
CA PRO A 482 -1.17 -0.77 -22.80
C PRO A 482 -1.37 -0.26 -21.38
N GLN A 483 -2.21 -0.92 -20.59
CA GLN A 483 -2.56 -0.47 -19.24
C GLN A 483 -1.36 -0.35 -18.29
N TYR A 484 -0.31 -1.16 -18.46
CA TYR A 484 0.89 -1.10 -17.59
C TYR A 484 1.84 0.06 -17.89
N THR A 485 1.48 0.90 -18.86
CA THR A 485 2.16 2.15 -19.19
C THR A 485 1.18 3.32 -19.33
N ASP A 486 -0.09 3.12 -18.98
CA ASP A 486 -1.13 4.16 -19.00
C ASP A 486 -1.23 4.83 -17.62
N PRO A 487 -0.92 6.14 -17.51
CA PRO A 487 -0.98 6.87 -16.24
C PRO A 487 -2.36 6.83 -15.57
N LEU A 488 -3.44 6.89 -16.35
CA LEU A 488 -4.80 6.82 -15.81
C LEU A 488 -5.05 5.47 -15.16
N TRP A 489 -4.79 4.37 -15.89
CA TRP A 489 -4.99 3.03 -15.38
C TRP A 489 -4.10 2.72 -14.16
N LEU A 490 -2.81 3.12 -14.24
CA LEU A 490 -1.86 2.94 -13.13
C LEU A 490 -2.31 3.72 -11.88
N SER A 491 -2.85 4.92 -12.05
CA SER A 491 -3.40 5.74 -10.95
C SER A 491 -4.68 5.13 -10.38
N MET A 492 -5.57 4.60 -11.23
CA MET A 492 -6.80 3.94 -10.79
C MET A 492 -6.53 2.69 -9.95
N HIS A 493 -5.56 1.88 -10.34
CA HIS A 493 -5.25 0.62 -9.66
C HIS A 493 -4.11 0.73 -8.64
N ARG A 494 -3.36 1.82 -8.64
CA ARG A 494 -2.24 2.15 -7.70
C ARG A 494 -1.19 1.06 -7.50
N ILE A 495 -1.06 0.13 -8.41
CA ILE A 495 -0.17 -1.03 -8.25
C ILE A 495 1.33 -0.68 -8.18
N VAL A 496 1.72 0.48 -8.70
CA VAL A 496 3.11 0.94 -8.69
C VAL A 496 3.50 1.62 -7.37
N SER A 497 2.54 2.09 -6.55
CA SER A 497 2.82 2.69 -5.25
C SER A 497 3.53 1.74 -4.29
N CYS A 498 3.23 0.44 -4.37
CA CYS A 498 3.89 -0.57 -3.55
C CYS A 498 5.39 -0.76 -3.85
N ARG A 499 5.89 -0.16 -4.94
CA ARG A 499 7.33 -0.17 -5.28
C ARG A 499 8.17 0.75 -4.39
N MET A 500 7.58 1.67 -3.64
CA MET A 500 8.29 2.58 -2.74
C MET A 500 9.25 1.85 -1.79
N GLY A 501 8.81 0.73 -1.24
CA GLY A 501 9.60 -0.12 -0.36
C GLY A 501 10.38 -1.23 -1.08
N ARG A 502 10.81 -1.04 -2.33
CA ARG A 502 11.46 -2.10 -3.14
C ARG A 502 12.75 -2.59 -2.51
N ASP A 503 13.68 -1.70 -2.23
CA ASP A 503 14.97 -2.04 -1.64
C ASP A 503 14.88 -2.21 -0.12
N LYS A 504 14.30 -1.23 0.52
CA LYS A 504 14.19 -1.13 1.97
C LYS A 504 12.73 -1.04 2.40
N HIS A 505 12.50 -1.34 3.66
CA HIS A 505 11.18 -1.15 4.25
C HIS A 505 10.92 0.35 4.47
N ILE A 506 9.68 0.78 4.23
CA ILE A 506 9.25 2.16 4.43
C ILE A 506 8.55 2.32 5.78
N PHE A 507 8.80 3.43 6.47
CA PHE A 507 7.83 4.01 7.38
C PHE A 507 7.68 5.51 7.10
N ALA A 508 6.45 6.01 7.13
CA ALA A 508 6.11 7.33 6.64
C ALA A 508 5.42 8.17 7.72
N PHE A 509 5.68 9.47 7.68
CA PHE A 509 4.90 10.45 8.42
C PHE A 509 3.92 11.15 7.47
N LEU A 510 2.65 11.09 7.84
CA LEU A 510 1.55 11.73 7.10
C LEU A 510 1.00 12.89 7.91
N VAL A 511 0.99 14.07 7.29
CA VAL A 511 0.45 15.28 7.92
C VAL A 511 -0.55 15.96 6.99
N TYR A 512 -1.52 16.66 7.57
CA TYR A 512 -2.42 17.59 6.89
C TYR A 512 -2.08 19.01 7.31
N LEU A 513 -1.98 19.92 6.34
CA LEU A 513 -1.57 21.29 6.58
C LEU A 513 -2.30 22.24 5.62
N PRO A 514 -2.30 23.57 5.89
CA PRO A 514 -2.78 24.58 4.95
C PRO A 514 -1.98 24.51 3.64
N ALA A 515 -2.68 24.37 2.51
CA ALA A 515 -2.02 24.17 1.20
C ALA A 515 -1.33 25.43 0.65
N ASP A 516 -1.54 26.60 1.27
CA ASP A 516 -0.91 27.87 0.91
C ASP A 516 0.30 28.22 1.78
N ASP A 517 0.56 27.47 2.82
CA ASP A 517 1.72 27.70 3.71
C ASP A 517 2.97 26.98 3.20
N VAL A 518 3.55 27.50 2.11
CA VAL A 518 4.79 26.93 1.53
C VAL A 518 5.95 26.94 2.54
N SER A 519 5.98 27.90 3.47
CA SER A 519 7.00 27.95 4.52
C SER A 519 6.92 26.76 5.46
N LEU A 520 5.69 26.34 5.80
CA LEU A 520 5.48 25.14 6.63
C LEU A 520 5.91 23.86 5.90
N PHE A 521 5.61 23.73 4.60
CA PHE A 521 6.11 22.61 3.79
C PHE A 521 7.65 22.55 3.80
N ASN A 522 8.33 23.68 3.62
CA ASN A 522 9.79 23.72 3.65
C ASN A 522 10.34 23.37 5.04
N THR A 523 9.70 23.87 6.11
CA THR A 523 10.05 23.51 7.49
C THR A 523 9.93 22.00 7.73
N LEU A 524 8.89 21.36 7.18
CA LEU A 524 8.71 19.91 7.25
C LEU A 524 9.87 19.19 6.52
N ASN A 525 10.12 19.53 5.24
CA ASN A 525 11.21 18.94 4.47
C ASN A 525 12.57 19.06 5.18
N GLU A 526 12.91 20.27 5.65
CA GLU A 526 14.18 20.52 6.33
C GLU A 526 14.31 19.76 7.64
N THR A 527 13.25 19.70 8.44
CA THR A 527 13.32 19.05 9.75
C THR A 527 13.35 17.51 9.62
N PHE A 528 12.51 16.96 8.74
CA PHE A 528 12.53 15.53 8.46
C PHE A 528 13.89 15.10 7.87
N GLY A 529 14.38 15.81 6.84
CA GLY A 529 15.66 15.52 6.18
C GLY A 529 16.84 15.65 7.13
N ARG A 530 16.97 16.77 7.84
CA ARG A 530 18.04 16.96 8.81
C ARG A 530 18.04 15.90 9.90
N THR A 531 16.87 15.48 10.40
CA THR A 531 16.77 14.42 11.41
C THR A 531 17.29 13.09 10.87
N ALA A 532 16.97 12.78 9.60
CA ALA A 532 17.45 11.58 8.95
C ALA A 532 18.97 11.60 8.74
N ASP A 533 19.51 12.71 8.22
CA ASP A 533 20.94 12.89 7.99
C ASP A 533 21.76 12.75 9.28
N GLU A 534 21.31 13.38 10.36
CA GLU A 534 21.98 13.30 11.67
C GLU A 534 21.98 11.88 12.27
N LEU A 535 20.96 11.08 11.96
CA LEU A 535 20.82 9.71 12.43
C LEU A 535 21.37 8.67 11.44
N GLY A 536 21.72 9.10 10.22
CA GLY A 536 22.23 8.24 9.16
C GLY A 536 21.20 7.19 8.71
N ILE A 537 19.94 7.60 8.50
CA ILE A 537 18.87 6.77 7.95
C ILE A 537 18.48 7.29 6.58
N ASP A 538 18.23 6.40 5.63
CA ASP A 538 17.78 6.79 4.30
C ASP A 538 16.39 7.41 4.35
N HIS A 539 16.18 8.43 3.53
CA HIS A 539 14.93 9.18 3.53
C HIS A 539 14.67 9.86 2.18
N ASP A 540 13.44 10.27 1.95
CA ASP A 540 13.08 11.17 0.85
C ASP A 540 11.73 11.85 1.13
N PHE A 541 11.45 12.94 0.41
CA PHE A 541 10.11 13.46 0.30
C PHE A 541 9.26 12.46 -0.49
N GLY A 542 8.13 12.05 0.07
CA GLY A 542 7.20 11.15 -0.59
C GLY A 542 6.34 11.88 -1.63
N PHE A 543 5.26 12.50 -1.16
CA PHE A 543 4.37 13.26 -2.03
C PHE A 543 3.63 14.36 -1.26
N ALA A 544 3.02 15.29 -2.03
CA ALA A 544 2.01 16.21 -1.50
C ALA A 544 0.81 16.28 -2.46
N THR A 545 -0.41 16.23 -1.90
CA THR A 545 -1.66 16.33 -2.67
C THR A 545 -2.53 17.45 -2.10
N PRO A 546 -2.85 18.48 -2.90
CA PRO A 546 -3.77 19.52 -2.47
C PRO A 546 -5.22 18.99 -2.47
N MET A 547 -6.00 19.46 -1.50
CA MET A 547 -7.39 19.05 -1.26
C MET A 547 -8.26 20.29 -0.95
N ASP A 548 -9.57 20.09 -0.93
CA ASP A 548 -10.55 21.08 -0.50
C ASP A 548 -10.42 22.43 -1.22
N MET A 549 -10.27 22.37 -2.53
CA MET A 549 -10.06 23.58 -3.36
C MET A 549 -8.85 24.41 -2.90
N GLY A 550 -7.72 23.75 -2.71
CA GLY A 550 -6.45 24.36 -2.36
C GLY A 550 -6.37 24.95 -0.96
N LYS A 551 -7.25 24.54 -0.04
CA LYS A 551 -7.23 24.97 1.37
C LYS A 551 -6.35 24.09 2.23
N ARG A 552 -6.39 22.77 2.01
CA ARG A 552 -5.55 21.80 2.71
C ARG A 552 -4.69 21.03 1.73
N ALA A 553 -3.64 20.43 2.23
CA ALA A 553 -2.89 19.39 1.55
C ALA A 553 -2.60 18.24 2.51
N VAL A 554 -2.48 17.05 1.97
CA VAL A 554 -1.77 15.96 2.63
C VAL A 554 -0.33 15.99 2.15
N TYR A 555 0.58 15.71 3.06
CA TYR A 555 2.02 15.65 2.83
C TYR A 555 2.58 14.39 3.47
N GLU A 556 3.47 13.68 2.76
CA GLU A 556 4.14 12.46 3.22
C GLU A 556 5.65 12.63 3.14
N TYR A 557 6.33 12.19 4.20
CA TYR A 557 7.78 12.08 4.24
C TYR A 557 8.18 10.69 4.68
N ASP A 558 9.13 10.10 3.98
CA ASP A 558 9.47 8.69 4.06
C ASP A 558 10.87 8.47 4.61
N TYR A 559 10.98 7.43 5.44
CA TYR A 559 12.23 6.86 5.90
C TYR A 559 12.32 5.40 5.46
N TYR A 560 13.52 4.97 5.11
CA TYR A 560 13.78 3.65 4.56
C TYR A 560 14.78 2.90 5.43
N LEU A 561 14.47 1.66 5.80
CA LEU A 561 15.32 0.85 6.66
C LEU A 561 15.34 -0.63 6.23
N ASP A 562 16.45 -1.31 6.49
CA ASP A 562 16.47 -2.77 6.47
C ASP A 562 15.80 -3.30 7.75
N GLN A 563 14.61 -3.85 7.62
CA GLN A 563 13.82 -4.39 8.74
C GLN A 563 14.51 -5.56 9.45
N THR A 564 15.56 -6.14 8.87
CA THR A 564 16.36 -7.22 9.48
C THR A 564 17.57 -6.69 10.23
N SER A 565 17.87 -5.39 10.14
CA SER A 565 18.98 -4.71 10.82
C SER A 565 18.51 -4.10 12.12
N GLU A 566 19.08 -4.55 13.24
CA GLU A 566 18.80 -3.95 14.56
C GLU A 566 19.33 -2.50 14.64
N GLU A 567 20.42 -2.17 13.93
CA GLU A 567 20.93 -0.81 13.84
C GLU A 567 19.92 0.12 13.15
N ASP A 568 19.36 -0.30 12.01
CA ASP A 568 18.37 0.50 11.29
C ASP A 568 17.07 0.68 12.10
N LYS A 569 16.62 -0.36 12.80
CA LYS A 569 15.48 -0.26 13.71
C LYS A 569 15.73 0.73 14.86
N GLN A 570 16.93 0.75 15.42
CA GLN A 570 17.32 1.72 16.45
C GLN A 570 17.33 3.15 15.90
N LYS A 571 17.85 3.36 14.69
CA LYS A 571 17.82 4.66 14.01
C LYS A 571 16.38 5.12 13.78
N ALA A 572 15.53 4.26 13.25
CA ALA A 572 14.11 4.56 13.03
C ALA A 572 13.38 4.86 14.36
N GLY A 573 13.67 4.13 15.43
CA GLY A 573 13.18 4.44 16.77
C GLY A 573 13.63 5.82 17.27
N ALA A 574 14.88 6.19 17.00
CA ALA A 574 15.41 7.52 17.35
C ALA A 574 14.75 8.65 16.51
N VAL A 575 14.44 8.40 15.23
CA VAL A 575 13.64 9.32 14.41
C VAL A 575 12.28 9.57 15.05
N MET A 576 11.57 8.50 15.43
CA MET A 576 10.25 8.63 16.08
C MET A 576 10.32 9.42 17.38
N GLN A 577 11.34 9.20 18.20
CA GLN A 577 11.54 9.92 19.47
C GLN A 577 11.76 11.43 19.26
N ARG A 578 12.33 11.85 18.14
CA ARG A 578 12.55 13.27 17.83
C ARG A 578 11.36 13.89 17.10
N ILE A 579 10.82 13.21 16.11
CA ILE A 579 9.79 13.76 15.20
C ILE A 579 8.42 13.80 15.86
N VAL A 580 8.03 12.76 16.61
CA VAL A 580 6.68 12.68 17.21
C VAL A 580 6.38 13.86 18.16
N PRO A 581 7.25 14.21 19.13
CA PRO A 581 6.98 15.37 19.99
C PRO A 581 6.92 16.70 19.22
N TRP A 582 7.74 16.85 18.19
CA TRP A 582 7.74 18.04 17.35
C TRP A 582 6.45 18.17 16.53
N LEU A 583 5.95 17.07 15.94
CA LEU A 583 4.65 17.08 15.25
C LEU A 583 3.50 17.37 16.20
N ASP A 584 3.57 16.89 17.45
CA ASP A 584 2.59 17.22 18.49
C ASP A 584 2.59 18.71 18.82
N GLU A 585 3.77 19.34 18.93
CA GLU A 585 3.90 20.77 19.14
C GLU A 585 3.33 21.57 17.94
N LEU A 586 3.64 21.16 16.72
CA LEU A 586 3.06 21.78 15.52
C LEU A 586 1.53 21.68 15.51
N ALA A 587 0.97 20.52 15.88
CA ALA A 587 -0.47 20.34 15.94
C ALA A 587 -1.17 21.23 16.98
N LEU A 588 -0.45 21.67 18.01
CA LEU A 588 -0.94 22.60 19.03
C LEU A 588 -0.76 24.05 18.60
N THR A 589 0.30 24.38 17.87
CA THR A 589 0.72 25.76 17.59
C THR A 589 0.34 26.26 16.20
N GLN A 590 0.24 25.36 15.20
CA GLN A 590 -0.05 25.70 13.81
C GLN A 590 -1.51 25.46 13.48
N LYS A 591 -2.24 26.52 13.15
CA LYS A 591 -3.66 26.43 12.78
C LYS A 591 -3.83 25.64 11.48
N GLY A 592 -4.68 24.63 11.51
CA GLY A 592 -4.98 23.80 10.33
C GLY A 592 -3.96 22.69 10.08
N PHE A 593 -2.96 22.56 10.95
CA PHE A 593 -2.04 21.43 10.95
C PHE A 593 -2.59 20.28 11.79
N THR A 594 -2.49 19.08 11.28
CA THR A 594 -2.75 17.85 12.03
C THR A 594 -1.92 16.71 11.43
N TRP A 595 -1.60 15.70 12.23
CA TRP A 595 -0.86 14.55 11.73
C TRP A 595 -1.50 13.24 12.20
N ILE A 596 -1.19 12.13 11.52
CA ILE A 596 -1.82 10.84 11.78
C ILE A 596 -1.13 10.15 12.98
N LYS A 597 -1.25 10.76 14.15
CA LYS A 597 -0.65 10.31 15.41
C LYS A 597 -1.19 8.96 15.87
N THR A 598 -2.47 8.71 15.64
CA THR A 598 -3.19 7.54 16.15
C THR A 598 -2.51 6.23 15.77
N PHE A 599 -1.88 6.17 14.61
CA PHE A 599 -1.19 4.99 14.13
C PHE A 599 0.07 4.68 14.93
N PHE A 600 0.89 5.70 15.22
CA PHE A 600 2.15 5.51 15.95
C PHE A 600 1.94 5.23 17.44
N SER A 601 0.98 5.92 18.07
CA SER A 601 0.70 5.73 19.49
C SER A 601 0.01 4.39 19.80
N GLN A 602 -0.66 3.81 18.84
CA GLN A 602 -1.44 2.61 19.01
C GLN A 602 -0.69 1.33 18.57
N GLY A 603 0.14 1.39 17.54
CA GLY A 603 0.92 0.25 17.07
C GLY A 603 2.06 -0.15 18.01
N CYS A 604 2.73 0.83 18.63
CA CYS A 604 3.89 0.59 19.50
C CYS A 604 3.54 0.20 20.94
N ALA A 605 2.32 0.42 21.42
CA ALA A 605 1.99 0.35 22.86
C ALA A 605 1.15 -0.88 23.25
N ARG A 606 0.82 -1.82 22.36
CA ARG A 606 -0.27 -2.76 22.63
C ARG A 606 0.16 -4.21 22.80
N LYS A 607 -0.07 -4.68 24.02
CA LYS A 607 -0.24 -6.10 24.35
C LYS A 607 -1.67 -6.59 24.20
N GLU A 608 -2.66 -5.69 24.09
CA GLU A 608 -4.11 -5.96 24.04
C GLU A 608 -4.70 -5.40 22.75
N GLY A 609 -5.49 -6.15 22.00
CA GLY A 609 -5.97 -5.80 20.65
C GLY A 609 -6.61 -4.42 20.53
N PHE A 610 -6.26 -3.71 19.46
CA PHE A 610 -6.62 -2.32 19.15
C PHE A 610 -8.11 -1.99 19.31
N PHE A 611 -9.00 -2.85 18.85
CA PHE A 611 -10.43 -2.60 18.90
C PHE A 611 -11.00 -2.69 20.30
N TYR A 612 -10.56 -3.63 21.12
CA TYR A 612 -11.13 -3.88 22.43
C TYR A 612 -10.93 -2.69 23.39
N GLU A 613 -9.75 -2.08 23.43
CA GLU A 613 -9.52 -0.88 24.28
C GLU A 613 -10.20 0.39 23.73
N GLY A 614 -10.18 0.60 22.42
CA GLY A 614 -10.83 1.74 21.79
C GLY A 614 -12.36 1.74 22.00
N PHE A 615 -12.97 0.56 22.05
CA PHE A 615 -14.36 0.37 22.37
C PHE A 615 -14.66 0.61 23.86
N ARG A 616 -13.83 0.07 24.75
CA ARG A 616 -14.03 0.19 26.19
C ARG A 616 -14.00 1.64 26.69
N LYS A 617 -13.07 2.45 26.18
CA LYS A 617 -12.95 3.86 26.57
C LYS A 617 -14.10 4.77 26.10
N ARG A 618 -14.83 4.41 25.04
CA ARG A 618 -15.93 5.21 24.49
C ARG A 618 -17.30 4.88 25.06
N THR A 619 -17.45 3.73 25.69
CA THR A 619 -18.69 3.34 26.35
C THR A 619 -18.73 3.85 27.80
N GLU A 620 -17.63 4.39 28.32
CA GLU A 620 -17.52 5.00 29.65
C GLU A 620 -17.60 6.54 29.60
N GLU A 621 -17.52 7.17 28.41
CA GLU A 621 -17.81 8.58 28.13
C GLU A 621 -19.24 8.76 27.55
#